data_a428e9c8fefc138dfe3e1811e1103b18
#
_entry.id   a428e9c8fefc138dfe3e1811e1103b18
#
_cell.length_a   1.000
_cell.length_b   1.000
_cell.length_c   1.000
_cell.angle_alpha   90.00
_cell.angle_beta   90.00
_cell.angle_gamma   90.00
#
_symmetry.space_group_name_H-M   'P 1'
#
loop_
_entity.id
_entity.type
_entity.pdbx_description
1 polymer ?
#
loop_
_entity_poly.entity_id
_entity_poly.type
_entity_poly.pdbx_seq_one_letter_code
_entity_poly.pdbx_strand_id
1 'polypeptide(L)'
;MNGERKMRMFRTLCAIGFKEIEVAFPSASQTDFDFVRNLIEGDHIPEDVTIEVLTQAREHLIRRTMESLRGARRAIVHVYNATSKPFRDIVFGMSKAEVVDMAVSSVRLIKQLAAEQPETEWVLEYSPETFSTTELDFALEICDAV
;
A
#
# COMPACT_ATOMS: atom_id res chain seq x y z
N MET A 1 9.77 -7.72 12.91
CA MET A 1 11.19 -7.28 12.81
C MET A 1 11.28 -5.92 13.47
N ASN A 2 12.32 -5.62 14.27
CA ASN A 2 12.50 -4.29 14.86
C ASN A 2 13.06 -3.29 13.84
N GLY A 3 13.01 -1.99 14.16
CA GLY A 3 13.42 -0.91 13.24
C GLY A 3 14.88 -1.01 12.77
N GLU A 4 15.80 -1.43 13.65
CA GLU A 4 17.21 -1.60 13.30
C GLU A 4 17.42 -2.68 12.23
N ARG A 5 16.75 -3.84 12.37
CA ARG A 5 16.82 -4.93 11.39
C ARG A 5 16.15 -4.54 10.06
N LYS A 6 15.04 -3.79 10.13
CA LYS A 6 14.39 -3.23 8.94
C LYS A 6 15.33 -2.27 8.21
N MET A 7 16.00 -1.38 8.90
CA MET A 7 16.97 -0.45 8.32
C MET A 7 18.14 -1.20 7.66
N ARG A 8 18.68 -2.22 8.32
CA ARG A 8 19.72 -3.05 7.73
C ARG A 8 19.25 -3.74 6.45
N MET A 9 18.04 -4.31 6.45
CA MET A 9 17.47 -4.95 5.27
C MET A 9 17.26 -3.94 4.13
N PHE A 10 16.67 -2.78 4.42
CA PHE A 10 16.47 -1.71 3.44
C PHE A 10 17.79 -1.31 2.77
N ARG A 11 18.84 -1.03 3.56
CA ARG A 11 20.17 -0.69 3.05
C ARG A 11 20.77 -1.79 2.20
N THR A 12 20.56 -3.06 2.58
CA THR A 12 21.02 -4.21 1.79
C THR A 12 20.30 -4.27 0.44
N LEU A 13 18.98 -4.07 0.39
CA LEU A 13 18.22 -4.05 -0.85
C LEU A 13 18.65 -2.90 -1.78
N CYS A 14 18.86 -1.70 -1.23
CA CYS A 14 19.43 -0.59 -1.99
C CYS A 14 20.82 -0.92 -2.56
N ALA A 15 21.70 -1.55 -1.77
CA ALA A 15 23.04 -1.95 -2.21
C ALA A 15 23.04 -3.04 -3.30
N ILE A 16 22.03 -3.94 -3.30
CA ILE A 16 21.81 -4.93 -4.37
C ILE A 16 21.34 -4.23 -5.66
N GLY A 17 20.69 -3.06 -5.55
CA GLY A 17 20.25 -2.27 -6.71
C GLY A 17 18.74 -2.22 -6.93
N PHE A 18 17.91 -2.67 -5.98
CA PHE A 18 16.46 -2.51 -6.07
C PHE A 18 16.08 -1.03 -6.06
N LYS A 19 15.13 -0.66 -6.92
CA LYS A 19 14.68 0.73 -7.12
C LYS A 19 13.29 1.00 -6.56
N GLU A 20 12.49 -0.04 -6.37
CA GLU A 20 11.19 -0.03 -5.72
C GLU A 20 11.22 -1.04 -4.58
N ILE A 21 10.93 -0.61 -3.36
CA ILE A 21 11.09 -1.44 -2.17
C ILE A 21 9.88 -1.25 -1.27
N GLU A 22 9.05 -2.31 -1.11
CA GLU A 22 8.02 -2.34 -0.09
C GLU A 22 8.66 -2.46 1.29
N VAL A 23 8.55 -1.42 2.10
CA VAL A 23 9.31 -1.27 3.35
C VAL A 23 8.50 -1.60 4.60
N ALA A 24 7.17 -1.41 4.55
CA ALA A 24 6.33 -1.53 5.73
C ALA A 24 4.83 -1.59 5.43
N PHE A 25 4.07 -1.97 6.46
CA PHE A 25 2.63 -1.77 6.56
C PHE A 25 2.35 -0.76 7.70
N PRO A 26 2.42 0.55 7.44
CA PRO A 26 2.47 1.58 8.48
C PRO A 26 1.24 1.61 9.39
N SER A 27 0.07 1.24 8.86
CA SER A 27 -1.17 1.19 9.64
C SER A 27 -1.33 -0.07 10.48
N ALA A 28 -0.50 -1.10 10.28
CA ALA A 28 -0.57 -2.34 11.06
C ALA A 28 0.12 -2.25 12.42
N SER A 29 1.16 -1.42 12.55
CA SER A 29 1.87 -1.27 13.82
C SER A 29 2.60 0.08 13.93
N GLN A 30 2.79 0.56 15.16
CA GLN A 30 3.57 1.76 15.41
C GLN A 30 5.04 1.60 14.96
N THR A 31 5.61 0.41 15.12
CA THR A 31 6.97 0.11 14.64
C THR A 31 7.11 0.32 13.13
N ASP A 32 6.12 -0.09 12.35
CA ASP A 32 6.14 0.08 10.90
C ASP A 32 5.92 1.55 10.51
N PHE A 33 5.03 2.24 11.20
CA PHE A 33 4.84 3.67 11.02
C PHE A 33 6.11 4.46 11.30
N ASP A 34 6.73 4.24 12.46
CA ASP A 34 7.96 4.92 12.88
C ASP A 34 9.13 4.60 11.94
N PHE A 35 9.16 3.40 11.36
CA PHE A 35 10.19 3.03 10.41
C PHE A 35 10.07 3.84 9.11
N VAL A 36 8.86 4.00 8.56
CA VAL A 36 8.63 4.85 7.38
C VAL A 36 9.01 6.29 7.68
N ARG A 37 8.59 6.84 8.83
CA ARG A 37 8.98 8.19 9.25
C ARG A 37 10.49 8.35 9.36
N ASN A 38 11.18 7.37 9.95
CA ASN A 38 12.64 7.38 10.09
C ASN A 38 13.34 7.39 8.71
N LEU A 39 12.84 6.61 7.74
CA LEU A 39 13.38 6.62 6.37
C LEU A 39 13.29 8.00 5.72
N ILE A 40 12.15 8.67 5.88
CA ILE A 40 11.87 9.98 5.27
C ILE A 40 12.60 11.10 6.02
N GLU A 41 12.40 11.21 7.32
CA GLU A 41 12.95 12.30 8.16
C GLU A 41 14.47 12.21 8.32
N GLY A 42 15.02 10.99 8.29
CA GLY A 42 16.46 10.75 8.36
C GLY A 42 17.20 10.82 7.02
N ASP A 43 16.50 11.16 5.93
CA ASP A 43 17.05 11.20 4.57
C ASP A 43 17.78 9.91 4.18
N HIS A 44 17.18 8.76 4.51
CA HIS A 44 17.78 7.46 4.27
C HIS A 44 17.45 6.85 2.91
N ILE A 45 16.55 7.47 2.15
CA ILE A 45 16.09 6.97 0.85
C ILE A 45 16.98 7.52 -0.27
N PRO A 46 17.73 6.65 -1.00
CA PRO A 46 18.52 7.10 -2.13
C PRO A 46 17.68 7.80 -3.19
N GLU A 47 18.28 8.72 -3.95
CA GLU A 47 17.56 9.51 -4.96
C GLU A 47 16.86 8.68 -6.03
N ASP A 48 17.41 7.53 -6.35
CA ASP A 48 16.93 6.60 -7.38
C ASP A 48 16.08 5.45 -6.84
N VAL A 49 15.69 5.52 -5.54
CA VAL A 49 14.83 4.53 -4.88
C VAL A 49 13.47 5.13 -4.53
N THR A 50 12.42 4.40 -4.81
CA THR A 50 11.05 4.68 -4.40
C THR A 50 10.64 3.70 -3.29
N ILE A 51 10.17 4.23 -2.17
CA ILE A 51 9.60 3.38 -1.12
C ILE A 51 8.16 3.05 -1.44
N GLU A 52 7.77 1.83 -1.09
CA GLU A 52 6.42 1.32 -1.21
C GLU A 52 5.89 0.94 0.16
N VAL A 53 4.62 1.18 0.40
CA VAL A 53 3.94 0.83 1.65
C VAL A 53 2.61 0.16 1.38
N LEU A 54 2.30 -0.87 2.19
CA LEU A 54 1.08 -1.65 2.09
C LEU A 54 -0.05 -1.03 2.89
N THR A 55 -1.29 -1.10 2.39
CA THR A 55 -2.50 -0.77 3.13
C THR A 55 -3.68 -1.64 2.69
N GLN A 56 -4.53 -2.03 3.63
CA GLN A 56 -5.83 -2.59 3.28
C GLN A 56 -6.80 -1.53 2.77
N ALA A 57 -7.77 -1.95 1.96
CA ALA A 57 -8.88 -1.14 1.45
C ALA A 57 -9.88 -0.78 2.58
N ARG A 58 -9.41 -0.02 3.57
CA ARG A 58 -10.18 0.49 4.72
C ARG A 58 -9.77 1.93 5.01
N GLU A 59 -10.74 2.84 5.06
CA GLU A 59 -10.49 4.28 5.17
C GLU A 59 -9.49 4.66 6.27
N HIS A 60 -9.68 4.18 7.51
CA HIS A 60 -8.82 4.54 8.63
C HIS A 60 -7.38 4.05 8.47
N LEU A 61 -7.17 2.89 7.82
CA LEU A 61 -5.83 2.35 7.52
C LEU A 61 -5.17 3.15 6.40
N ILE A 62 -5.92 3.48 5.35
CA ILE A 62 -5.46 4.33 4.25
C ILE A 62 -5.00 5.69 4.79
N ARG A 63 -5.81 6.37 5.61
CA ARG A 63 -5.45 7.67 6.19
C ARG A 63 -4.16 7.58 7.01
N ARG A 64 -4.03 6.55 7.84
CA ARG A 64 -2.82 6.33 8.65
C ARG A 64 -1.59 6.06 7.78
N THR A 65 -1.75 5.29 6.71
CA THR A 65 -0.69 5.01 5.74
C THR A 65 -0.24 6.29 5.03
N MET A 66 -1.17 7.10 4.53
CA MET A 66 -0.86 8.37 3.87
C MET A 66 -0.18 9.38 4.82
N GLU A 67 -0.58 9.39 6.10
CA GLU A 67 0.09 10.18 7.14
C GLU A 67 1.57 9.80 7.30
N SER A 68 1.89 8.50 7.24
CA SER A 68 3.27 8.01 7.37
C SER A 68 4.18 8.47 6.23
N LEU A 69 3.63 8.76 5.07
CA LEU A 69 4.38 9.14 3.85
C LEU A 69 4.60 10.65 3.68
N ARG A 70 4.09 11.48 4.59
CA ARG A 70 4.25 12.94 4.48
C ARG A 70 5.73 13.33 4.35
N GLY A 71 6.01 14.15 3.33
CA GLY A 71 7.36 14.62 3.03
C GLY A 71 8.23 13.62 2.25
N ALA A 72 7.69 12.48 1.83
CA ALA A 72 8.37 11.61 0.87
C ALA A 72 8.47 12.30 -0.48
N ARG A 73 9.63 12.17 -1.16
CA ARG A 73 9.79 12.69 -2.52
C ARG A 73 8.99 11.87 -3.53
N ARG A 74 9.04 10.55 -3.43
CA ARG A 74 8.29 9.59 -4.23
C ARG A 74 7.81 8.45 -3.34
N ALA A 75 6.60 7.97 -3.58
CA ALA A 75 6.04 6.84 -2.83
C ALA A 75 5.06 6.03 -3.68
N ILE A 76 5.09 4.72 -3.52
CA ILE A 76 4.08 3.79 -4.02
C ILE A 76 3.14 3.45 -2.86
N VAL A 77 1.85 3.62 -3.06
CA VAL A 77 0.82 3.16 -2.13
C VAL A 77 0.20 1.89 -2.69
N HIS A 78 0.54 0.76 -2.09
CA HIS A 78 0.04 -0.55 -2.47
C HIS A 78 -1.21 -0.86 -1.65
N VAL A 79 -2.38 -0.76 -2.27
CA VAL A 79 -3.66 -1.06 -1.64
C VAL A 79 -4.18 -2.43 -2.09
N TYR A 80 -4.73 -3.20 -1.15
CA TYR A 80 -5.28 -4.52 -1.43
C TYR A 80 -6.58 -4.79 -0.70
N ASN A 81 -7.37 -5.69 -1.26
CA ASN A 81 -8.45 -6.38 -0.58
C ASN A 81 -8.61 -7.80 -1.11
N ALA A 82 -9.08 -8.72 -0.27
CA ALA A 82 -9.35 -10.09 -0.68
C ALA A 82 -10.52 -10.16 -1.65
N THR A 83 -10.37 -10.98 -2.70
CA THR A 83 -11.32 -11.09 -3.80
C THR A 83 -11.93 -12.49 -3.97
N SER A 84 -11.35 -13.51 -3.33
CA SER A 84 -11.83 -14.89 -3.45
C SER A 84 -13.23 -15.11 -2.87
N LYS A 85 -13.93 -16.10 -3.42
CA LYS A 85 -15.30 -16.45 -3.01
C LYS A 85 -15.43 -16.71 -1.50
N PRO A 86 -14.53 -17.48 -0.82
CA PRO A 86 -14.62 -17.67 0.62
C PRO A 86 -14.52 -16.36 1.41
N PHE A 87 -13.67 -15.43 0.99
CA PHE A 87 -13.57 -14.14 1.66
C PHE A 87 -14.82 -13.28 1.45
N ARG A 88 -15.36 -13.25 0.24
CA ARG A 88 -16.60 -12.51 -0.05
C ARG A 88 -17.77 -13.05 0.78
N ASP A 89 -17.97 -14.38 0.78
CA ASP A 89 -19.16 -15.00 1.38
C ASP A 89 -19.09 -15.09 2.91
N ILE A 90 -17.91 -15.40 3.47
CA ILE A 90 -17.76 -15.76 4.89
C ILE A 90 -17.17 -14.59 5.70
N VAL A 91 -16.12 -13.94 5.19
CA VAL A 91 -15.40 -12.93 5.95
C VAL A 91 -16.09 -11.56 5.82
N PHE A 92 -16.47 -11.18 4.60
CA PHE A 92 -17.07 -9.88 4.34
C PHE A 92 -18.60 -9.91 4.34
N GLY A 93 -19.20 -11.02 3.91
CA GLY A 93 -20.65 -11.09 3.63
C GLY A 93 -21.05 -10.17 2.50
N MET A 94 -20.21 -10.00 1.48
CA MET A 94 -20.35 -9.05 0.38
C MET A 94 -20.48 -9.74 -0.97
N SER A 95 -21.29 -9.17 -1.85
CA SER A 95 -21.35 -9.50 -3.26
C SER A 95 -20.09 -9.06 -4.00
N LYS A 96 -19.88 -9.54 -5.22
CA LYS A 96 -18.80 -9.08 -6.12
C LYS A 96 -18.85 -7.56 -6.31
N ALA A 97 -20.03 -6.99 -6.57
CA ALA A 97 -20.21 -5.55 -6.77
C ALA A 97 -19.78 -4.72 -5.53
N GLU A 98 -20.18 -5.15 -4.33
CA GLU A 98 -19.77 -4.46 -3.09
C GLU A 98 -18.25 -4.53 -2.84
N VAL A 99 -17.59 -5.63 -3.25
CA VAL A 99 -16.13 -5.75 -3.17
C VAL A 99 -15.44 -4.85 -4.20
N VAL A 100 -15.99 -4.71 -5.41
CA VAL A 100 -15.52 -3.72 -6.40
C VAL A 100 -15.68 -2.31 -5.86
N ASP A 101 -16.84 -1.96 -5.29
CA ASP A 101 -17.09 -0.64 -4.71
C ASP A 101 -16.11 -0.33 -3.56
N MET A 102 -15.77 -1.32 -2.75
CA MET A 102 -14.74 -1.20 -1.70
C MET A 102 -13.38 -0.83 -2.30
N ALA A 103 -12.93 -1.52 -3.35
CA ALA A 103 -11.66 -1.25 -4.02
C ALA A 103 -11.66 0.15 -4.65
N VAL A 104 -12.67 0.46 -5.45
CA VAL A 104 -12.79 1.76 -6.15
C VAL A 104 -12.86 2.93 -5.18
N SER A 105 -13.66 2.84 -4.12
CA SER A 105 -13.74 3.91 -3.11
C SER A 105 -12.42 4.12 -2.37
N SER A 106 -11.68 3.03 -2.10
CA SER A 106 -10.36 3.09 -1.47
C SER A 106 -9.33 3.77 -2.37
N VAL A 107 -9.31 3.42 -3.65
CA VAL A 107 -8.43 4.06 -4.65
C VAL A 107 -8.76 5.54 -4.81
N ARG A 108 -10.04 5.90 -4.86
CA ARG A 108 -10.48 7.32 -4.91
C ARG A 108 -10.02 8.09 -3.68
N LEU A 109 -10.12 7.49 -2.49
CA LEU A 109 -9.64 8.11 -1.26
C LEU A 109 -8.13 8.34 -1.29
N ILE A 110 -7.35 7.35 -1.74
CA ILE A 110 -5.88 7.49 -1.89
C ILE A 110 -5.55 8.62 -2.86
N LYS A 111 -6.20 8.66 -4.04
CA LYS A 111 -6.01 9.74 -5.03
C LYS A 111 -6.37 11.13 -4.46
N GLN A 112 -7.43 11.22 -3.65
CA GLN A 112 -7.80 12.47 -2.98
C GLN A 112 -6.72 12.92 -1.98
N LEU A 113 -6.25 12.01 -1.10
CA LEU A 113 -5.24 12.32 -0.10
C LEU A 113 -3.87 12.60 -0.73
N ALA A 114 -3.54 11.96 -1.85
CA ALA A 114 -2.35 12.25 -2.64
C ALA A 114 -2.38 13.68 -3.21
N ALA A 115 -3.54 14.13 -3.69
CA ALA A 115 -3.72 15.49 -4.19
C ALA A 115 -3.54 16.58 -3.10
N GLU A 116 -3.69 16.24 -1.84
CA GLU A 116 -3.43 17.12 -0.68
C GLU A 116 -1.92 17.28 -0.39
N GLN A 117 -1.05 16.46 -1.04
CA GLN A 117 0.40 16.43 -0.86
C GLN A 117 1.10 16.48 -2.24
N PRO A 118 0.97 17.62 -2.96
CA PRO A 118 1.43 17.75 -4.36
C PRO A 118 2.96 17.75 -4.51
N GLU A 119 3.70 17.86 -3.42
CA GLU A 119 5.16 17.80 -3.39
C GLU A 119 5.70 16.36 -3.55
N THR A 120 4.87 15.34 -3.38
CA THR A 120 5.23 13.94 -3.51
C THR A 120 4.82 13.40 -4.88
N GLU A 121 5.71 12.68 -5.55
CA GLU A 121 5.38 11.90 -6.74
C GLU A 121 4.73 10.58 -6.32
N TRP A 122 3.44 10.44 -6.62
CA TRP A 122 2.63 9.30 -6.18
C TRP A 122 2.46 8.25 -7.27
N VAL A 123 2.66 7.00 -6.90
CA VAL A 123 2.26 5.82 -7.67
C VAL A 123 1.25 5.02 -6.86
N LEU A 124 0.21 4.54 -7.51
CA LEU A 124 -0.78 3.65 -6.92
C LEU A 124 -0.57 2.23 -7.44
N GLU A 125 -0.52 1.27 -6.54
CA GLU A 125 -0.58 -0.15 -6.85
C GLU A 125 -1.84 -0.77 -6.22
N TYR A 126 -2.52 -1.65 -6.96
CA TYR A 126 -3.66 -2.41 -6.45
C TYR A 126 -3.43 -3.91 -6.63
N SER A 127 -3.69 -4.68 -5.57
CA SER A 127 -3.65 -6.15 -5.62
C SER A 127 -4.96 -6.79 -5.20
N PRO A 128 -5.54 -7.67 -6.05
CA PRO A 128 -6.63 -8.55 -5.66
C PRO A 128 -6.07 -9.69 -4.79
N GLU A 129 -6.07 -9.54 -3.48
CA GLU A 129 -5.58 -10.56 -2.54
C GLU A 129 -6.35 -11.86 -2.68
N THR A 130 -5.70 -13.01 -2.43
CA THR A 130 -6.23 -14.35 -2.64
C THR A 130 -6.53 -14.69 -4.12
N PHE A 131 -5.75 -14.10 -5.03
CA PHE A 131 -5.90 -14.21 -6.49
C PHE A 131 -5.99 -15.66 -6.98
N SER A 132 -5.18 -16.57 -6.44
CA SER A 132 -5.14 -18.00 -6.86
C SER A 132 -6.47 -18.74 -6.68
N THR A 133 -7.39 -18.19 -5.88
CA THR A 133 -8.74 -18.75 -5.64
C THR A 133 -9.86 -17.79 -6.03
N THR A 134 -9.52 -16.74 -6.76
CA THR A 134 -10.45 -15.77 -7.34
C THR A 134 -10.78 -16.18 -8.77
N GLU A 135 -12.02 -16.01 -9.20
CA GLU A 135 -12.44 -16.22 -10.58
C GLU A 135 -11.74 -15.20 -11.49
N LEU A 136 -11.15 -15.65 -12.61
CA LEU A 136 -10.32 -14.80 -13.46
C LEU A 136 -11.11 -13.64 -14.09
N ASP A 137 -12.36 -13.84 -14.45
CA ASP A 137 -13.26 -12.80 -14.94
C ASP A 137 -13.51 -11.72 -13.87
N PHE A 138 -13.67 -12.12 -12.62
CA PHE A 138 -13.84 -11.18 -11.50
C PHE A 138 -12.54 -10.44 -11.16
N ALA A 139 -11.40 -11.13 -11.23
CA ALA A 139 -10.12 -10.49 -11.04
C ALA A 139 -9.86 -9.39 -12.11
N LEU A 140 -10.22 -9.67 -13.35
CA LEU A 140 -10.14 -8.68 -14.44
C LEU A 140 -11.10 -7.51 -14.19
N GLU A 141 -12.38 -7.81 -13.88
CA GLU A 141 -13.40 -6.80 -13.59
C GLU A 141 -12.95 -5.80 -12.51
N ILE A 142 -12.43 -6.30 -11.38
CA ILE A 142 -12.02 -5.43 -10.27
C ILE A 142 -10.74 -4.63 -10.58
N CYS A 143 -9.78 -5.24 -11.30
CA CYS A 143 -8.57 -4.52 -11.71
C CYS A 143 -8.85 -3.44 -12.75
N ASP A 144 -9.82 -3.66 -13.64
CA ASP A 144 -10.22 -2.64 -14.64
C ASP A 144 -11.04 -1.50 -14.00
N ALA A 145 -11.66 -1.74 -12.85
CA ALA A 145 -12.51 -0.75 -12.18
C ALA A 145 -11.71 0.26 -11.34
N VAL A 146 -10.50 -0.07 -10.86
CA VAL A 146 -9.65 0.77 -9.98
C VAL A 146 -8.65 1.63 -10.79
#